data_ba75688a785cea0d2b79d92b3fdf0570
#
_entry.id   ba75688a785cea0d2b79d92b3fdf0570
#
_cell.length_a   1.000
_cell.length_b   1.000
_cell.length_c   1.000
_cell.angle_alpha   90.00
_cell.angle_beta   90.00
_cell.angle_gamma   90.00
#
_symmetry.space_group_name_H-M   'P 1'
#
loop_
_entity.id
_entity.type
_entity.pdbx_description
1 polymer ?
#
loop_
_entity_poly.entity_id
_entity_poly.type
_entity_poly.pdbx_seq_one_letter_code
_entity_poly.pdbx_strand_id
1 'polypeptide(L)'
;AAKINSFIWDVYCDWFIEIAKPRLNSGDAEQADTARRVLVYVLDKALKLLHPFMPFITEELYQALPGSAETIMTQSWPTFDEAHNWADEEEAFEKVMDYIKAVRTMRTEMNVHPAKKTSMIIETADAAPFQKAQVYLAKFAFATDVTFTEKYEGSTDGMVQVSTHAARGFIPMME
;
A
#
# COMPACT_ATOMS: atom_id res chain seq x y z
N ALA A 1 -13.52 16.32 -7.36
CA ALA A 1 -13.21 16.38 -5.92
C ALA A 1 -13.21 14.98 -5.30
N ALA A 2 -14.29 14.17 -5.40
CA ALA A 2 -14.40 12.88 -4.72
C ALA A 2 -13.23 11.91 -5.04
N LYS A 3 -12.91 11.70 -6.32
CA LYS A 3 -11.80 10.80 -6.73
C LYS A 3 -10.45 11.24 -6.17
N ILE A 4 -10.16 12.54 -6.12
CA ILE A 4 -8.90 13.05 -5.55
C ILE A 4 -8.88 12.82 -4.04
N ASN A 5 -9.99 13.05 -3.38
CA ASN A 5 -10.11 12.81 -1.94
C ASN A 5 -9.90 11.34 -1.60
N SER A 6 -10.58 10.41 -2.30
CA SER A 6 -10.36 8.97 -2.11
C SER A 6 -8.92 8.57 -2.41
N PHE A 7 -8.29 9.10 -3.47
CA PHE A 7 -6.89 8.83 -3.74
C PHE A 7 -5.98 9.27 -2.60
N ILE A 8 -6.18 10.48 -2.05
CA ILE A 8 -5.35 10.99 -0.95
C ILE A 8 -5.52 10.13 0.29
N TRP A 9 -6.74 9.82 0.70
CA TRP A 9 -7.00 9.07 1.92
C TRP A 9 -6.75 7.57 1.76
N ASP A 10 -7.40 6.93 0.79
CA ASP A 10 -7.47 5.48 0.69
C ASP A 10 -6.21 4.87 0.04
N VAL A 11 -5.45 5.66 -0.74
CA VAL A 11 -4.26 5.17 -1.43
C VAL A 11 -2.99 5.82 -0.90
N TYR A 12 -2.91 7.16 -0.94
CA TYR A 12 -1.68 7.85 -0.57
C TYR A 12 -1.39 7.76 0.94
N CYS A 13 -2.35 8.11 1.80
CA CYS A 13 -2.17 8.13 3.25
C CYS A 13 -2.18 6.72 3.84
N ASP A 14 -3.16 5.91 3.51
CA ASP A 14 -3.33 4.60 4.15
C ASP A 14 -2.31 3.57 3.67
N TRP A 15 -1.88 3.65 2.41
CA TRP A 15 -0.98 2.66 1.84
C TRP A 15 0.39 3.22 1.50
N PHE A 16 0.45 4.26 0.65
CA PHE A 16 1.72 4.65 0.06
C PHE A 16 2.72 5.19 1.09
N ILE A 17 2.28 6.02 2.03
CA ILE A 17 3.14 6.51 3.12
C ILE A 17 3.65 5.35 3.97
N GLU A 18 2.79 4.39 4.32
CA GLU A 18 3.18 3.24 5.14
C GLU A 18 4.14 2.30 4.39
N ILE A 19 3.95 2.12 3.09
CA ILE A 19 4.85 1.33 2.22
C ILE A 19 6.20 2.01 2.06
N ALA A 20 6.25 3.33 2.03
CA ALA A 20 7.49 4.09 1.92
C ALA A 20 8.36 4.00 3.19
N LYS A 21 7.77 3.83 4.39
CA LYS A 21 8.51 3.82 5.67
C LYS A 21 9.66 2.81 5.73
N PRO A 22 9.54 1.54 5.30
CA PRO A 22 10.67 0.61 5.28
C PRO A 22 11.84 1.12 4.42
N ARG A 23 11.56 1.75 3.27
CA ARG A 23 12.60 2.31 2.40
C ARG A 23 13.23 3.57 3.01
N LEU A 24 12.43 4.42 3.63
CA LEU A 24 12.91 5.62 4.33
C LEU A 24 13.84 5.26 5.51
N ASN A 25 13.61 4.12 6.15
CA ASN A 25 14.33 3.66 7.34
C ASN A 25 15.32 2.52 7.03
N SER A 26 15.60 2.22 5.76
CA SER A 26 16.44 1.09 5.35
C SER A 26 17.93 1.26 5.71
N GLY A 27 18.38 2.47 6.03
CA GLY A 27 19.80 2.81 6.15
C GLY A 27 20.50 3.03 4.79
N ASP A 28 19.85 2.74 3.68
CA ASP A 28 20.31 3.00 2.32
C ASP A 28 19.84 4.40 1.89
N ALA A 29 20.81 5.31 1.75
CA ALA A 29 20.54 6.72 1.44
C ALA A 29 19.88 6.91 0.07
N GLU A 30 20.22 6.08 -0.93
CA GLU A 30 19.68 6.17 -2.28
C GLU A 30 18.20 5.72 -2.31
N GLN A 31 17.88 4.59 -1.66
CA GLN A 31 16.50 4.14 -1.53
C GLN A 31 15.63 5.12 -0.76
N ALA A 32 16.17 5.69 0.32
CA ALA A 32 15.46 6.67 1.13
C ALA A 32 15.20 7.97 0.34
N ASP A 33 16.19 8.47 -0.42
CA ASP A 33 16.03 9.65 -1.26
C ASP A 33 15.00 9.43 -2.37
N THR A 34 15.06 8.30 -3.06
CA THR A 34 14.08 7.91 -4.06
C THR A 34 12.66 7.88 -3.47
N ALA A 35 12.49 7.26 -2.31
CA ALA A 35 11.19 7.22 -1.65
C ALA A 35 10.66 8.62 -1.28
N ARG A 36 11.53 9.52 -0.78
CA ARG A 36 11.17 10.93 -0.49
C ARG A 36 10.74 11.68 -1.75
N ARG A 37 11.51 11.55 -2.82
CA ARG A 37 11.20 12.23 -4.10
C ARG A 37 9.85 11.80 -4.64
N VAL A 38 9.55 10.49 -4.63
CA VAL A 38 8.27 9.98 -5.11
C VAL A 38 7.11 10.45 -4.22
N LEU A 39 7.30 10.43 -2.88
CA LEU A 39 6.30 10.96 -1.95
C LEU A 39 5.97 12.43 -2.25
N VAL A 40 7.00 13.28 -2.36
CA VAL A 40 6.83 14.71 -2.64
C VAL A 40 6.21 14.93 -4.02
N TYR A 41 6.67 14.21 -5.04
CA TYR A 41 6.15 14.31 -6.41
C TYR A 41 4.66 14.01 -6.48
N VAL A 42 4.23 12.91 -5.85
CA VAL A 42 2.81 12.51 -5.87
C VAL A 42 1.96 13.52 -5.08
N LEU A 43 2.45 13.96 -3.92
CA LEU A 43 1.72 14.95 -3.10
C LEU A 43 1.62 16.29 -3.81
N ASP A 44 2.67 16.78 -4.46
CA ASP A 44 2.65 18.00 -5.29
C ASP A 44 1.53 17.96 -6.33
N LYS A 45 1.45 16.86 -7.09
CA LYS A 45 0.40 16.68 -8.10
C LYS A 45 -1.01 16.62 -7.47
N ALA A 46 -1.16 15.89 -6.38
CA ALA A 46 -2.43 15.77 -5.68
C ALA A 46 -2.91 17.13 -5.12
N LEU A 47 -2.01 17.92 -4.53
CA LEU A 47 -2.33 19.25 -4.02
C LEU A 47 -2.76 20.21 -5.14
N LYS A 48 -2.06 20.19 -6.29
CA LYS A 48 -2.44 20.98 -7.47
C LYS A 48 -3.83 20.63 -7.99
N LEU A 49 -4.15 19.33 -8.06
CA LEU A 49 -5.49 18.87 -8.48
C LEU A 49 -6.58 19.22 -7.46
N LEU A 50 -6.25 19.29 -6.17
CA LEU A 50 -7.18 19.61 -5.09
C LEU A 50 -7.36 21.13 -4.90
N HIS A 51 -6.37 21.94 -5.29
CA HIS A 51 -6.32 23.37 -5.02
C HIS A 51 -7.60 24.15 -5.41
N PRO A 52 -8.25 23.91 -6.57
CA PRO A 52 -9.49 24.61 -6.93
C PRO A 52 -10.64 24.39 -5.96
N PHE A 53 -10.60 23.35 -5.14
CA PHE A 53 -11.66 23.02 -4.17
C PHE A 53 -11.30 23.44 -2.74
N MET A 54 -10.02 23.43 -2.40
CA MET A 54 -9.53 23.69 -1.05
C MET A 54 -8.28 24.58 -1.08
N PRO A 55 -8.38 25.84 -1.56
CA PRO A 55 -7.21 26.66 -1.88
C PRO A 55 -6.32 26.96 -0.67
N PHE A 56 -6.87 27.22 0.49
CA PHE A 56 -6.07 27.64 1.65
C PHE A 56 -5.20 26.51 2.19
N ILE A 57 -5.76 25.34 2.44
CA ILE A 57 -5.00 24.20 2.99
C ILE A 57 -3.99 23.66 1.99
N THR A 58 -4.33 23.63 0.70
CA THR A 58 -3.41 23.14 -0.33
C THR A 58 -2.24 24.10 -0.57
N GLU A 59 -2.45 25.41 -0.46
CA GLU A 59 -1.37 26.40 -0.49
C GLU A 59 -0.41 26.19 0.68
N GLU A 60 -0.92 26.10 1.90
CA GLU A 60 -0.15 25.90 3.12
C GLU A 60 0.70 24.62 3.05
N LEU A 61 0.08 23.51 2.65
CA LEU A 61 0.78 22.24 2.50
C LEU A 61 1.80 22.27 1.36
N TYR A 62 1.49 22.95 0.25
CA TYR A 62 2.40 23.08 -0.88
C TYR A 62 3.68 23.85 -0.50
N GLN A 63 3.54 24.98 0.19
CA GLN A 63 4.67 25.79 0.63
C GLN A 63 5.57 25.04 1.63
N ALA A 64 5.03 24.07 2.36
CA ALA A 64 5.82 23.22 3.25
C ALA A 64 6.61 22.12 2.52
N LEU A 65 6.34 21.87 1.22
CA LEU A 65 7.06 20.84 0.46
C LEU A 65 8.50 21.29 0.14
N PRO A 66 9.46 20.37 0.21
CA PRO A 66 10.84 20.66 -0.21
C PRO A 66 10.90 21.06 -1.70
N GLY A 67 11.49 22.20 -1.99
CA GLY A 67 11.64 22.69 -3.36
C GLY A 67 10.38 23.26 -4.00
N SER A 68 9.35 23.56 -3.20
CA SER A 68 8.15 24.26 -3.66
C SER A 68 8.49 25.68 -4.15
N ALA A 69 7.69 26.18 -5.10
CA ALA A 69 7.71 27.57 -5.49
C ALA A 69 6.97 28.44 -4.47
N GLU A 70 7.01 29.77 -4.66
CA GLU A 70 6.36 30.74 -3.76
C GLU A 70 4.86 30.50 -3.57
N THR A 71 4.17 30.04 -4.62
CA THR A 71 2.73 29.74 -4.56
C THR A 71 2.36 28.62 -5.55
N ILE A 72 1.40 27.81 -5.15
CA ILE A 72 0.80 26.76 -6.01
C ILE A 72 0.00 27.37 -7.16
N MET A 73 -0.55 28.59 -6.98
CA MET A 73 -1.45 29.23 -7.93
C MET A 73 -0.82 29.49 -9.29
N THR A 74 0.50 29.74 -9.35
CA THR A 74 1.25 30.01 -10.59
C THR A 74 1.82 28.73 -11.22
N GLN A 75 1.59 27.60 -10.62
CA GLN A 75 2.14 26.34 -11.10
C GLN A 75 1.33 25.73 -12.24
N SER A 76 2.03 25.00 -13.12
CA SER A 76 1.38 24.27 -14.19
C SER A 76 0.44 23.19 -13.66
N TRP A 77 -0.71 23.07 -14.33
CA TRP A 77 -1.66 21.99 -14.05
C TRP A 77 -1.04 20.62 -14.35
N PRO A 78 -1.22 19.61 -13.48
CA PRO A 78 -0.71 18.28 -13.74
C PRO A 78 -1.32 17.68 -15.02
N THR A 79 -0.46 17.17 -15.88
CA THR A 79 -0.83 16.44 -17.08
C THR A 79 -0.50 14.96 -16.93
N PHE A 80 -1.26 14.13 -17.63
CA PHE A 80 -0.96 12.71 -17.72
C PHE A 80 0.34 12.51 -18.52
N ASP A 81 1.18 11.62 -18.01
CA ASP A 81 2.44 11.23 -18.64
C ASP A 81 2.47 9.70 -18.77
N GLU A 82 2.47 9.21 -20.02
CA GLU A 82 2.49 7.79 -20.35
C GLU A 82 3.72 7.07 -19.79
N ALA A 83 4.84 7.76 -19.65
CA ALA A 83 6.06 7.20 -19.04
C ALA A 83 5.89 6.81 -17.57
N HIS A 84 4.85 7.31 -16.92
CA HIS A 84 4.50 6.98 -15.53
C HIS A 84 3.26 6.07 -15.42
N ASN A 85 2.89 5.39 -16.50
CA ASN A 85 1.79 4.43 -16.51
C ASN A 85 2.33 3.01 -16.36
N TRP A 86 2.26 2.45 -15.18
CA TRP A 86 2.71 1.10 -14.84
C TRP A 86 1.51 0.19 -14.49
N ALA A 87 0.65 -0.03 -15.48
CA ALA A 87 -0.62 -0.74 -15.27
C ALA A 87 -0.43 -2.17 -14.75
N ASP A 88 0.60 -2.88 -15.21
CA ASP A 88 0.87 -4.26 -14.78
C ASP A 88 1.33 -4.30 -13.31
N GLU A 89 2.18 -3.35 -12.89
CA GLU A 89 2.62 -3.23 -11.51
C GLU A 89 1.49 -2.76 -10.59
N GLU A 90 0.61 -1.88 -11.07
CA GLU A 90 -0.58 -1.43 -10.36
C GLU A 90 -1.50 -2.62 -10.08
N GLU A 91 -1.87 -3.39 -11.12
CA GLU A 91 -2.70 -4.60 -10.98
C GLU A 91 -2.06 -5.63 -10.03
N ALA A 92 -0.75 -5.87 -10.19
CA ALA A 92 -0.02 -6.79 -9.33
C ALA A 92 -0.06 -6.36 -7.87
N PHE A 93 0.07 -5.07 -7.60
CA PHE A 93 0.05 -4.53 -6.25
C PHE A 93 -1.35 -4.47 -5.65
N GLU A 94 -2.38 -4.18 -6.44
CA GLU A 94 -3.78 -4.24 -6.01
C GLU A 94 -4.17 -5.63 -5.50
N LYS A 95 -3.72 -6.70 -6.15
CA LYS A 95 -3.93 -8.09 -5.68
C LYS A 95 -3.37 -8.30 -4.27
N VAL A 96 -2.19 -7.76 -4.00
CA VAL A 96 -1.56 -7.83 -2.67
C VAL A 96 -2.32 -7.01 -1.64
N MET A 97 -2.73 -5.79 -2.00
CA MET A 97 -3.50 -4.90 -1.11
C MET A 97 -4.83 -5.53 -0.72
N ASP A 98 -5.55 -6.11 -1.67
CA ASP A 98 -6.83 -6.77 -1.42
C ASP A 98 -6.68 -7.98 -0.50
N TYR A 99 -5.61 -8.76 -0.69
CA TYR A 99 -5.28 -9.85 0.22
C TYR A 99 -4.99 -9.35 1.64
N ILE A 100 -4.18 -8.32 1.80
CA ILE A 100 -3.88 -7.73 3.12
C ILE A 100 -5.15 -7.20 3.78
N LYS A 101 -6.03 -6.52 3.02
CA LYS A 101 -7.33 -6.04 3.53
C LYS A 101 -8.19 -7.20 4.03
N ALA A 102 -8.30 -8.27 3.25
CA ALA A 102 -9.08 -9.46 3.61
C ALA A 102 -8.55 -10.11 4.90
N VAL A 103 -7.22 -10.25 5.04
CA VAL A 103 -6.60 -10.75 6.29
C VAL A 103 -6.91 -9.84 7.47
N ARG A 104 -6.82 -8.53 7.31
CA ARG A 104 -7.11 -7.56 8.39
C ARG A 104 -8.57 -7.60 8.81
N THR A 105 -9.49 -7.72 7.85
CA THR A 105 -10.93 -7.86 8.13
C THR A 105 -11.21 -9.13 8.92
N MET A 106 -10.70 -10.26 8.48
CA MET A 106 -10.82 -11.54 9.18
C MET A 106 -10.30 -11.45 10.61
N ARG A 107 -9.10 -10.87 10.82
CA ARG A 107 -8.51 -10.69 12.15
C ARG A 107 -9.38 -9.82 13.06
N THR A 108 -10.01 -8.79 12.51
CA THR A 108 -10.92 -7.91 13.26
C THR A 108 -12.19 -8.66 13.67
N GLU A 109 -12.78 -9.43 12.76
CA GLU A 109 -13.97 -10.25 13.02
C GLU A 109 -13.71 -11.31 14.10
N MET A 110 -12.49 -11.85 14.15
CA MET A 110 -12.07 -12.82 15.14
C MET A 110 -11.53 -12.19 16.44
N ASN A 111 -11.57 -10.86 16.57
CA ASN A 111 -11.02 -10.12 17.72
C ASN A 111 -9.54 -10.43 18.00
N VAL A 112 -8.74 -10.73 16.98
CA VAL A 112 -7.32 -11.02 17.15
C VAL A 112 -6.55 -9.73 17.43
N HIS A 113 -5.80 -9.72 18.55
CA HIS A 113 -5.01 -8.56 18.92
C HIS A 113 -3.94 -8.23 17.85
N PRO A 114 -3.76 -6.94 17.44
CA PRO A 114 -2.81 -6.56 16.39
C PRO A 114 -1.37 -7.00 16.60
N ALA A 115 -0.91 -7.09 17.84
CA ALA A 115 0.45 -7.54 18.15
C ALA A 115 0.69 -9.05 17.93
N LYS A 116 -0.39 -9.84 17.81
CA LYS A 116 -0.29 -11.29 17.63
C LYS A 116 0.05 -11.61 16.18
N LYS A 117 1.27 -12.04 15.94
CA LYS A 117 1.74 -12.44 14.61
C LYS A 117 1.56 -13.94 14.41
N THR A 118 1.39 -14.37 13.16
CA THR A 118 1.21 -15.77 12.80
C THR A 118 1.87 -16.10 11.46
N SER A 119 2.17 -17.37 11.25
CA SER A 119 2.52 -17.86 9.91
C SER A 119 1.30 -17.85 9.00
N MET A 120 1.52 -17.77 7.70
CA MET A 120 0.48 -17.91 6.71
C MET A 120 0.96 -18.67 5.47
N ILE A 121 0.06 -19.42 4.88
CA ILE A 121 0.27 -20.10 3.62
C ILE A 121 -0.62 -19.42 2.58
N ILE A 122 -0.02 -18.97 1.49
CA ILE A 122 -0.72 -18.29 0.41
C ILE A 122 -0.73 -19.21 -0.81
N GLU A 123 -1.92 -19.69 -1.15
CA GLU A 123 -2.19 -20.41 -2.38
C GLU A 123 -2.54 -19.42 -3.48
N THR A 124 -1.74 -19.40 -4.54
CA THR A 124 -1.95 -18.52 -5.69
C THR A 124 -1.31 -19.11 -6.94
N ALA A 125 -1.92 -18.89 -8.08
CA ALA A 125 -1.35 -19.26 -9.39
C ALA A 125 -0.20 -18.32 -9.80
N ASP A 126 -0.17 -17.09 -9.27
CA ASP A 126 0.88 -16.09 -9.53
C ASP A 126 1.46 -15.60 -8.20
N ALA A 127 2.53 -16.25 -7.77
CA ALA A 127 3.21 -15.93 -6.52
C ALA A 127 4.13 -14.69 -6.61
N ALA A 128 4.51 -14.26 -7.83
CA ALA A 128 5.51 -13.22 -8.01
C ALA A 128 5.15 -11.86 -7.35
N PRO A 129 3.92 -11.32 -7.47
CA PRO A 129 3.52 -10.10 -6.76
C PRO A 129 3.63 -10.23 -5.25
N PHE A 130 3.17 -11.34 -4.69
CA PHE A 130 3.17 -11.61 -3.25
C PHE A 130 4.57 -11.80 -2.69
N GLN A 131 5.47 -12.47 -3.43
CA GLN A 131 6.88 -12.64 -3.06
C GLN A 131 7.61 -11.28 -3.01
N LYS A 132 7.43 -10.44 -4.03
CA LYS A 132 7.97 -9.07 -4.05
C LYS A 132 7.44 -8.22 -2.89
N ALA A 133 6.21 -8.48 -2.45
CA ALA A 133 5.54 -7.77 -1.37
C ALA A 133 5.68 -8.43 0.02
N GLN A 134 6.55 -9.43 0.19
CA GLN A 134 6.67 -10.20 1.43
C GLN A 134 6.91 -9.32 2.67
N VAL A 135 7.72 -8.27 2.54
CA VAL A 135 7.96 -7.30 3.62
C VAL A 135 6.67 -6.61 4.06
N TYR A 136 5.79 -6.31 3.11
CA TYR A 136 4.52 -5.67 3.37
C TYR A 136 3.50 -6.64 3.97
N LEU A 137 3.50 -7.90 3.51
CA LEU A 137 2.69 -8.96 4.13
C LEU A 137 3.10 -9.17 5.60
N ALA A 138 4.40 -9.23 5.88
CA ALA A 138 4.91 -9.33 7.25
C ALA A 138 4.45 -8.16 8.14
N LYS A 139 4.46 -6.94 7.59
CA LYS A 139 4.11 -5.73 8.34
C LYS A 139 2.60 -5.53 8.48
N PHE A 140 1.84 -5.64 7.39
CA PHE A 140 0.43 -5.22 7.33
C PHE A 140 -0.56 -6.36 7.53
N ALA A 141 -0.18 -7.60 7.21
CA ALA A 141 -0.96 -8.81 7.50
C ALA A 141 -0.53 -9.49 8.80
N PHE A 142 0.49 -8.93 9.49
CA PHE A 142 1.04 -9.45 10.75
C PHE A 142 1.57 -10.88 10.62
N ALA A 143 2.23 -11.17 9.49
CA ALA A 143 2.85 -12.46 9.25
C ALA A 143 4.23 -12.56 9.89
N THR A 144 4.54 -13.72 10.50
CA THR A 144 5.91 -14.11 10.85
C THR A 144 6.61 -14.73 9.67
N ASP A 145 5.97 -15.74 9.09
CA ASP A 145 6.46 -16.48 7.93
C ASP A 145 5.36 -16.59 6.89
N VAL A 146 5.73 -16.47 5.62
CA VAL A 146 4.81 -16.59 4.49
C VAL A 146 5.33 -17.67 3.56
N THR A 147 4.54 -18.72 3.37
CA THR A 147 4.82 -19.80 2.41
C THR A 147 3.89 -19.66 1.22
N PHE A 148 4.45 -19.79 0.02
CA PHE A 148 3.68 -19.70 -1.23
C PHE A 148 3.55 -21.09 -1.84
N THR A 149 2.36 -21.41 -2.35
CA THR A 149 2.08 -22.67 -3.05
C THR A 149 1.07 -22.44 -4.16
N GLU A 150 1.15 -23.23 -5.23
CA GLU A 150 0.13 -23.23 -6.29
C GLU A 150 -1.16 -23.92 -5.83
N LYS A 151 -1.02 -24.95 -4.98
CA LYS A 151 -2.12 -25.69 -4.40
C LYS A 151 -1.76 -26.15 -3.00
N TYR A 152 -2.63 -25.86 -2.05
CA TYR A 152 -2.46 -26.36 -0.68
C TYR A 152 -3.20 -27.68 -0.49
N GLU A 153 -2.43 -28.74 -0.20
CA GLU A 153 -2.96 -30.10 0.02
C GLU A 153 -2.88 -30.55 1.49
N GLY A 154 -2.51 -29.62 2.39
CA GLY A 154 -2.42 -29.90 3.82
C GLY A 154 -3.77 -29.92 4.53
N SER A 155 -3.77 -30.36 5.81
CA SER A 155 -4.94 -30.23 6.66
C SER A 155 -5.30 -28.76 6.89
N THR A 156 -6.57 -28.44 6.78
CA THR A 156 -7.15 -27.14 7.11
C THR A 156 -7.74 -27.10 8.52
N ASP A 157 -7.60 -28.19 9.28
CA ASP A 157 -8.11 -28.26 10.65
C ASP A 157 -7.36 -27.25 11.53
N GLY A 158 -8.12 -26.41 12.24
CA GLY A 158 -7.54 -25.34 13.05
C GLY A 158 -6.97 -24.17 12.23
N MET A 159 -7.31 -24.05 10.96
CA MET A 159 -6.94 -22.93 10.11
C MET A 159 -8.15 -22.10 9.71
N VAL A 160 -7.95 -20.78 9.63
CA VAL A 160 -8.91 -19.85 9.03
C VAL A 160 -8.52 -19.61 7.59
N GLN A 161 -9.51 -19.64 6.72
CA GLN A 161 -9.33 -19.38 5.29
C GLN A 161 -9.71 -17.93 4.96
N VAL A 162 -8.85 -17.27 4.22
CA VAL A 162 -9.10 -15.95 3.63
C VAL A 162 -9.02 -16.10 2.12
N SER A 163 -10.06 -15.70 1.41
CA SER A 163 -10.13 -15.83 -0.05
C SER A 163 -10.30 -14.46 -0.69
N THR A 164 -9.49 -14.22 -1.72
CA THR A 164 -9.61 -13.08 -2.61
C THR A 164 -9.68 -13.58 -4.06
N HIS A 165 -9.84 -12.67 -5.01
CA HIS A 165 -9.81 -13.03 -6.42
C HIS A 165 -8.48 -13.66 -6.86
N ALA A 166 -7.36 -13.20 -6.29
CA ALA A 166 -6.01 -13.57 -6.73
C ALA A 166 -5.31 -14.62 -5.86
N ALA A 167 -5.77 -14.83 -4.63
CA ALA A 167 -5.10 -15.71 -3.69
C ALA A 167 -6.05 -16.25 -2.62
N ARG A 168 -5.69 -17.42 -2.08
CA ARG A 168 -6.31 -18.01 -0.92
C ARG A 168 -5.29 -18.17 0.20
N GLY A 169 -5.61 -17.69 1.38
CA GLY A 169 -4.73 -17.76 2.55
C GLY A 169 -5.22 -18.77 3.57
N PHE A 170 -4.29 -19.51 4.14
CA PHE A 170 -4.52 -20.42 5.26
C PHE A 170 -3.71 -19.92 6.44
N ILE A 171 -4.39 -19.57 7.51
CA ILE A 171 -3.81 -18.93 8.70
C ILE A 171 -4.19 -19.76 9.91
N PRO A 172 -3.23 -20.25 10.73
CA PRO A 172 -3.53 -20.97 11.94
C PRO A 172 -4.46 -20.18 12.86
N MET A 173 -5.45 -20.86 13.44
CA MET A 173 -6.37 -20.25 14.38
C MET A 173 -5.59 -19.76 15.59
N MET A 174 -5.75 -18.51 15.92
CA MET A 174 -5.05 -17.87 17.05
C MET A 174 -5.99 -17.88 18.25
N GLU A 175 -5.70 -18.70 19.24
CA GLU A 175 -6.35 -18.64 20.55
C GLU A 175 -5.98 -17.38 21.34
#